data_cfaf31f983a8ac5e5454584721d1553a
#
_entry.id   cfaf31f983a8ac5e5454584721d1553a
#
_cell.length_a   1.000
_cell.length_b   1.000
_cell.length_c   1.000
_cell.angle_alpha   90.00
_cell.angle_beta   90.00
_cell.angle_gamma   90.00
#
_symmetry.space_group_name_H-M   'P 1'
#
loop_
_entity.id
_entity.type
_entity.pdbx_description
1 polymer ?
#
loop_
_entity_poly.entity_id
_entity_poly.type
_entity_poly.pdbx_seq_one_letter_code
_entity_poly.pdbx_strand_id
1 'polypeptide(L)'
;MQHEPELEVNMNNPFVTNGYAGEHYFCDRVEETRSLIDLLTNGNNVALISPRRLGKTDLIYHCFDQSEIKDNYYTFLIDIYATSSLQDFVNALGRSIIDALKPFGKKALQRFLDVVASLRPDVTFDVFGMPSLGVSMGSIDKPEVSLDEIFKFLEQADRPCIVAIDEFQQIASYSGNANVEALLRTHIQRCRNANFVFSGSQRHLMDNMFTSPSRPFVFLPAKIRFFSQTAYGLPHFLCRYLRQDTEKATIRRFFSTELSHIEESERS
;
A
#
# COMPACT_ATOMS: atom_id res chain seq x y z
N MET A 1 -27.10 28.04 -30.62
CA MET A 1 -26.60 28.18 -29.25
C MET A 1 -27.11 26.98 -28.48
N GLN A 2 -26.29 25.96 -28.36
CA GLN A 2 -26.58 24.76 -27.59
C GLN A 2 -26.03 24.99 -26.17
N HIS A 3 -26.92 24.99 -25.17
CA HIS A 3 -26.58 24.99 -23.78
C HIS A 3 -25.95 23.62 -23.45
N GLU A 4 -24.66 23.59 -23.17
CA GLU A 4 -24.08 22.47 -22.46
C GLU A 4 -24.64 22.45 -21.03
N PRO A 5 -25.08 21.30 -20.53
CA PRO A 5 -25.53 21.22 -19.15
C PRO A 5 -24.30 21.37 -18.23
N GLU A 6 -24.28 22.42 -17.44
CA GLU A 6 -23.40 22.53 -16.28
C GLU A 6 -23.69 21.33 -15.37
N LEU A 7 -22.72 20.41 -15.30
CA LEU A 7 -22.71 19.38 -14.28
C LEU A 7 -22.58 20.07 -12.92
N GLU A 8 -23.71 20.20 -12.22
CA GLU A 8 -23.74 20.53 -10.80
C GLU A 8 -22.93 19.43 -10.08
N VAL A 9 -21.67 19.69 -9.84
CA VAL A 9 -20.85 18.89 -8.94
C VAL A 9 -21.40 19.12 -7.55
N ASN A 10 -22.17 18.16 -7.07
CA ASN A 10 -22.65 18.12 -5.69
C ASN A 10 -21.43 18.16 -4.76
N MET A 11 -21.13 19.35 -4.24
CA MET A 11 -19.93 19.60 -3.42
C MET A 11 -20.12 19.01 -2.03
N ASN A 12 -20.10 17.68 -1.94
CA ASN A 12 -19.79 17.02 -0.68
C ASN A 12 -18.37 17.39 -0.27
N ASN A 13 -18.17 17.68 1.01
CA ASN A 13 -16.97 18.15 1.65
C ASN A 13 -15.68 17.83 0.82
N PRO A 14 -15.00 18.82 0.25
CA PRO A 14 -13.82 18.60 -0.58
C PRO A 14 -12.61 18.07 0.24
N PHE A 15 -12.71 18.12 1.55
CA PHE A 15 -11.69 17.65 2.47
C PHE A 15 -11.96 16.19 2.84
N VAL A 16 -11.49 15.26 2.04
CA VAL A 16 -11.50 13.85 2.38
C VAL A 16 -10.37 13.60 3.37
N THR A 17 -10.75 13.33 4.63
CA THR A 17 -9.80 13.07 5.73
C THR A 17 -9.55 11.58 5.96
N ASN A 18 -10.33 10.71 5.33
CA ASN A 18 -10.34 9.27 5.58
C ASN A 18 -9.93 8.48 4.33
N GLY A 19 -8.62 8.39 4.08
CA GLY A 19 -8.06 7.53 3.06
C GLY A 19 -8.15 8.06 1.62
N TYR A 20 -7.67 7.27 0.68
CA TYR A 20 -7.64 7.59 -0.74
C TYR A 20 -9.06 7.58 -1.34
N ALA A 21 -9.46 8.71 -1.91
CA ALA A 21 -10.79 8.90 -2.52
C ALA A 21 -10.75 9.02 -4.05
N GLY A 22 -9.67 8.56 -4.67
CA GLY A 22 -9.47 8.61 -6.11
C GLY A 22 -8.57 9.76 -6.58
N GLU A 23 -8.17 9.71 -7.85
CA GLU A 23 -7.22 10.63 -8.48
C GLU A 23 -7.62 12.10 -8.33
N HIS A 24 -8.92 12.39 -8.42
CA HIS A 24 -9.45 13.76 -8.31
C HIS A 24 -9.11 14.44 -6.98
N TYR A 25 -9.01 13.66 -5.90
CA TYR A 25 -8.71 14.13 -4.54
C TYR A 25 -7.25 13.96 -4.16
N PHE A 26 -6.44 13.30 -5.01
CA PHE A 26 -5.02 13.11 -4.76
C PHE A 26 -4.22 14.32 -5.21
N CYS A 27 -3.35 14.84 -4.34
CA CYS A 27 -2.65 16.09 -4.56
C CYS A 27 -1.14 15.93 -4.65
N ASP A 28 -0.58 16.55 -5.68
CA ASP A 28 0.79 17.08 -5.75
C ASP A 28 1.98 16.12 -5.65
N ARG A 29 1.81 14.81 -5.78
CA ARG A 29 2.90 13.82 -5.72
C ARG A 29 3.19 13.18 -7.09
N VAL A 30 3.20 13.99 -8.13
CA VAL A 30 3.37 13.50 -9.51
C VAL A 30 4.72 12.82 -9.70
N GLU A 31 5.79 13.40 -9.14
CA GLU A 31 7.15 12.87 -9.27
C GLU A 31 7.32 11.58 -8.46
N GLU A 32 6.80 11.55 -7.23
CA GLU A 32 6.85 10.36 -6.38
C GLU A 32 6.03 9.22 -6.99
N THR A 33 4.84 9.53 -7.51
CA THR A 33 3.98 8.55 -8.20
C THR A 33 4.72 7.96 -9.40
N ARG A 34 5.25 8.80 -10.28
CA ARG A 34 6.02 8.35 -11.45
C ARG A 34 7.22 7.51 -11.05
N SER A 35 8.00 7.98 -10.07
CA SER A 35 9.18 7.26 -9.59
C SER A 35 8.84 5.90 -8.98
N LEU A 36 7.71 5.80 -8.27
CA LEU A 36 7.25 4.53 -7.70
C LEU A 36 6.80 3.55 -8.79
N ILE A 37 6.03 4.03 -9.76
CA ILE A 37 5.60 3.24 -10.93
C ILE A 37 6.83 2.74 -11.70
N ASP A 38 7.78 3.62 -12.03
CA ASP A 38 9.00 3.27 -12.75
C ASP A 38 9.80 2.19 -12.02
N LEU A 39 9.92 2.27 -10.69
CA LEU A 39 10.62 1.26 -9.92
C LEU A 39 9.90 -0.08 -9.96
N LEU A 40 8.59 -0.09 -9.75
CA LEU A 40 7.78 -1.30 -9.68
C LEU A 40 7.68 -2.00 -11.03
N THR A 41 7.49 -1.25 -12.12
CA THR A 41 7.43 -1.82 -13.48
C THR A 41 8.78 -2.33 -13.97
N ASN A 42 9.89 -1.83 -13.41
CA ASN A 42 11.23 -2.35 -13.66
C ASN A 42 11.66 -3.47 -12.71
N GLY A 43 10.74 -4.11 -12.00
CA GLY A 43 11.01 -5.29 -11.17
C GLY A 43 11.73 -4.99 -9.86
N ASN A 44 11.67 -3.76 -9.34
CA ASN A 44 12.31 -3.42 -8.08
C ASN A 44 11.33 -3.55 -6.91
N ASN A 45 11.84 -4.03 -5.78
CA ASN A 45 11.18 -3.83 -4.50
C ASN A 45 11.48 -2.42 -3.97
N VAL A 46 10.54 -1.86 -3.21
CA VAL A 46 10.64 -0.48 -2.72
C VAL A 46 10.34 -0.41 -1.24
N ALA A 47 11.18 0.27 -0.47
CA ALA A 47 10.89 0.64 0.91
C ALA A 47 10.49 2.12 0.96
N LEU A 48 9.25 2.41 1.37
CA LEU A 48 8.69 3.75 1.53
C LEU A 48 8.74 4.15 3.00
N ILE A 49 9.64 5.05 3.34
CA ILE A 49 9.87 5.45 4.73
C ILE A 49 9.54 6.92 4.89
N SER A 50 8.54 7.23 5.71
CA SER A 50 8.21 8.62 6.08
C SER A 50 7.37 8.65 7.36
N PRO A 51 7.33 9.77 8.09
CA PRO A 51 6.49 9.93 9.27
C PRO A 51 5.02 9.57 9.02
N ARG A 52 4.28 9.35 10.11
CA ARG A 52 2.82 9.13 10.04
C ARG A 52 2.12 10.34 9.42
N ARG A 53 0.95 10.10 8.81
CA ARG A 53 0.07 11.11 8.22
C ARG A 53 0.65 11.87 7.01
N LEU A 54 1.70 11.36 6.39
CA LEU A 54 2.24 11.91 5.14
C LEU A 54 1.68 11.21 3.89
N GLY A 55 0.53 10.53 3.98
CA GLY A 55 -0.17 9.95 2.83
C GLY A 55 0.60 8.86 2.07
N LYS A 56 1.40 8.01 2.77
CA LYS A 56 2.09 6.86 2.14
C LYS A 56 1.10 5.89 1.54
N THR A 57 0.10 5.51 2.31
CA THR A 57 -0.96 4.57 1.91
C THR A 57 -1.75 5.13 0.73
N ASP A 58 -2.06 6.42 0.75
CA ASP A 58 -2.77 7.09 -0.35
C ASP A 58 -1.91 7.14 -1.63
N LEU A 59 -0.59 7.35 -1.51
CA LEU A 59 0.34 7.27 -2.63
C LEU A 59 0.36 5.87 -3.26
N ILE A 60 0.36 4.82 -2.44
CA ILE A 60 0.32 3.44 -2.93
C ILE A 60 -0.99 3.18 -3.68
N TYR A 61 -2.14 3.56 -3.12
CA TYR A 61 -3.43 3.43 -3.80
C TYR A 61 -3.47 4.24 -5.09
N HIS A 62 -2.94 5.46 -5.08
CA HIS A 62 -2.87 6.29 -6.28
C HIS A 62 -2.02 5.65 -7.38
N CYS A 63 -0.86 5.07 -7.04
CA CYS A 63 -0.05 4.31 -8.00
C CYS A 63 -0.80 3.08 -8.52
N PHE A 64 -1.55 2.38 -7.68
CA PHE A 64 -2.33 1.21 -8.09
C PHE A 64 -3.47 1.55 -9.04
N ASP A 65 -4.01 2.77 -8.97
CA ASP A 65 -5.06 3.26 -9.86
C ASP A 65 -4.52 3.75 -11.22
N GLN A 66 -3.22 3.96 -11.38
CA GLN A 66 -2.65 4.37 -12.67
C GLN A 66 -2.71 3.22 -13.68
N SER A 67 -2.99 3.54 -14.95
CA SER A 67 -3.22 2.56 -16.02
C SER A 67 -2.06 1.57 -16.18
N GLU A 68 -0.82 2.05 -16.03
CA GLU A 68 0.39 1.23 -16.14
C GLU A 68 0.41 0.07 -15.14
N ILE A 69 -0.18 0.27 -13.96
CA ILE A 69 -0.27 -0.74 -12.91
C ILE A 69 -1.61 -1.48 -13.00
N LYS A 70 -2.72 -0.74 -12.99
CA LYS A 70 -4.08 -1.29 -12.90
C LYS A 70 -4.41 -2.30 -13.99
N ASP A 71 -3.97 -2.02 -15.21
CA ASP A 71 -4.29 -2.87 -16.36
C ASP A 71 -3.36 -4.09 -16.49
N ASN A 72 -2.18 -4.03 -15.89
CA ASN A 72 -1.12 -5.02 -16.12
C ASN A 72 -0.78 -5.89 -14.90
N TYR A 73 -1.12 -5.45 -13.68
CA TYR A 73 -0.73 -6.11 -12.44
C TYR A 73 -1.93 -6.52 -11.59
N TYR A 74 -1.76 -7.56 -10.79
CA TYR A 74 -2.56 -7.74 -9.58
C TYR A 74 -1.93 -6.93 -8.45
N THR A 75 -2.72 -6.12 -7.77
CA THR A 75 -2.26 -5.25 -6.69
C THR A 75 -2.89 -5.65 -5.36
N PHE A 76 -2.06 -5.84 -4.36
CA PHE A 76 -2.48 -6.22 -3.00
C PHE A 76 -1.91 -5.22 -2.01
N LEU A 77 -2.77 -4.63 -1.17
CA LEU A 77 -2.33 -3.78 -0.07
C LEU A 77 -2.77 -4.38 1.25
N ILE A 78 -1.83 -4.57 2.15
CA ILE A 78 -2.02 -5.20 3.45
C ILE A 78 -1.57 -4.22 4.52
N ASP A 79 -2.46 -3.85 5.43
CA ASP A 79 -2.09 -3.15 6.66
C ASP A 79 -1.86 -4.19 7.77
N ILE A 80 -0.62 -4.24 8.28
CA ILE A 80 -0.24 -5.17 9.34
C ILE A 80 -0.12 -4.52 10.72
N TYR A 81 -0.61 -3.29 10.88
CA TYR A 81 -0.54 -2.56 12.16
C TYR A 81 -1.13 -3.34 13.34
N ALA A 82 -2.26 -4.01 13.12
CA ALA A 82 -2.97 -4.76 14.16
C ALA A 82 -2.49 -6.22 14.31
N THR A 83 -1.44 -6.63 13.61
CA THR A 83 -0.92 -8.00 13.66
C THR A 83 0.15 -8.15 14.73
N SER A 84 0.24 -9.34 15.34
CA SER A 84 1.17 -9.64 16.43
C SER A 84 1.98 -10.93 16.20
N SER A 85 1.67 -11.68 15.14
CA SER A 85 2.24 -12.98 14.83
C SER A 85 2.31 -13.25 13.34
N LEU A 86 3.10 -14.24 12.93
CA LEU A 86 3.13 -14.74 11.56
C LEU A 86 1.73 -15.22 11.11
N GLN A 87 0.96 -15.81 12.02
CA GLN A 87 -0.40 -16.25 11.75
C GLN A 87 -1.31 -15.06 11.37
N ASP A 88 -1.24 -13.96 12.13
CA ASP A 88 -2.02 -12.75 11.84
C ASP A 88 -1.62 -12.14 10.51
N PHE A 89 -0.30 -12.11 10.24
CA PHE A 89 0.24 -11.64 8.97
C PHE A 89 -0.31 -12.45 7.78
N VAL A 90 -0.24 -13.78 7.85
CA VAL A 90 -0.74 -14.68 6.81
C VAL A 90 -2.24 -14.51 6.60
N ASN A 91 -3.00 -14.34 7.69
CA ASN A 91 -4.44 -14.07 7.63
C ASN A 91 -4.73 -12.74 6.93
N ALA A 92 -4.00 -11.67 7.27
CA ALA A 92 -4.16 -10.36 6.65
C ALA A 92 -3.82 -10.40 5.15
N LEU A 93 -2.73 -11.08 4.80
CA LEU A 93 -2.31 -11.27 3.41
C LEU A 93 -3.36 -12.02 2.59
N GLY A 94 -3.85 -13.15 3.12
CA GLY A 94 -4.87 -13.94 2.43
C GLY A 94 -6.17 -13.17 2.19
N ARG A 95 -6.63 -12.40 3.18
CA ARG A 95 -7.82 -11.54 3.04
C ARG A 95 -7.62 -10.46 1.98
N SER A 96 -6.48 -9.78 2.01
CA SER A 96 -6.16 -8.74 1.03
C SER A 96 -6.15 -9.30 -0.40
N ILE A 97 -5.59 -10.50 -0.61
CA ILE A 97 -5.59 -11.16 -1.91
C ILE A 97 -7.03 -11.49 -2.36
N ILE A 98 -7.85 -12.08 -1.49
CA ILE A 98 -9.25 -12.38 -1.79
C ILE A 98 -10.00 -11.12 -2.21
N ASP A 99 -9.89 -10.04 -1.44
CA ASP A 99 -10.61 -8.80 -1.70
C ASP A 99 -10.16 -8.15 -3.00
N ALA A 100 -8.87 -8.14 -3.27
CA ALA A 100 -8.30 -7.57 -4.48
C ALA A 100 -8.60 -8.38 -5.74
N LEU A 101 -8.79 -9.70 -5.65
CA LEU A 101 -9.09 -10.55 -6.81
C LEU A 101 -10.57 -10.54 -7.21
N LYS A 102 -11.49 -10.12 -6.34
CA LYS A 102 -12.93 -10.05 -6.66
C LYS A 102 -13.25 -9.31 -7.97
N PRO A 103 -12.68 -8.14 -8.27
CA PRO A 103 -12.95 -7.40 -9.50
C PRO A 103 -12.43 -8.10 -10.77
N PHE A 104 -11.41 -8.96 -10.66
CA PHE A 104 -10.80 -9.65 -11.81
C PHE A 104 -11.54 -10.91 -12.25
N GLY A 105 -12.66 -11.23 -11.58
CA GLY A 105 -13.58 -12.29 -11.97
C GLY A 105 -13.31 -13.63 -11.28
N LYS A 106 -14.26 -14.54 -11.50
CA LYS A 106 -14.31 -15.84 -10.79
C LYS A 106 -13.06 -16.70 -10.96
N LYS A 107 -12.42 -16.68 -12.13
CA LYS A 107 -11.28 -17.56 -12.43
C LYS A 107 -10.03 -17.21 -11.61
N ALA A 108 -9.68 -15.93 -11.50
CA ALA A 108 -8.53 -15.48 -10.71
C ALA A 108 -8.76 -15.77 -9.21
N LEU A 109 -9.93 -15.42 -8.72
CA LEU A 109 -10.32 -15.68 -7.33
C LEU A 109 -10.35 -17.18 -7.02
N GLN A 110 -10.92 -18.01 -7.90
CA GLN A 110 -11.03 -19.45 -7.69
C GLN A 110 -9.66 -20.12 -7.54
N ARG A 111 -8.68 -19.74 -8.35
CA ARG A 111 -7.30 -20.26 -8.21
C ARG A 111 -6.73 -20.03 -6.82
N PHE A 112 -6.97 -18.84 -6.25
CA PHE A 112 -6.52 -18.56 -4.89
C PHE A 112 -7.33 -19.31 -3.84
N LEU A 113 -8.63 -19.43 -4.03
CA LEU A 113 -9.50 -20.20 -3.14
C LEU A 113 -9.14 -21.68 -3.12
N ASP A 114 -8.74 -22.26 -4.24
CA ASP A 114 -8.24 -23.63 -4.31
C ASP A 114 -6.98 -23.83 -3.48
N VAL A 115 -6.08 -22.83 -3.47
CA VAL A 115 -4.91 -22.80 -2.57
C VAL A 115 -5.35 -22.76 -1.10
N VAL A 116 -6.26 -21.87 -0.75
CA VAL A 116 -6.80 -21.76 0.62
C VAL A 116 -7.48 -23.06 1.05
N ALA A 117 -8.28 -23.66 0.17
CA ALA A 117 -8.98 -24.93 0.44
C ALA A 117 -8.00 -26.10 0.65
N SER A 118 -6.88 -26.14 -0.07
CA SER A 118 -5.84 -27.17 0.11
C SER A 118 -5.15 -27.08 1.47
N LEU A 119 -5.11 -25.88 2.04
CA LEU A 119 -4.54 -25.62 3.38
C LEU A 119 -5.53 -25.88 4.51
N ARG A 120 -6.83 -25.89 4.22
CA ARG A 120 -7.91 -25.94 5.18
C ARG A 120 -9.10 -26.71 4.65
N PRO A 121 -9.18 -28.01 4.92
CA PRO A 121 -10.35 -28.82 4.55
C PRO A 121 -11.65 -28.36 5.21
N ASP A 122 -11.57 -27.55 6.29
CA ASP A 122 -12.73 -27.10 7.06
C ASP A 122 -13.33 -25.76 6.58
N VAL A 123 -12.76 -25.14 5.55
CA VAL A 123 -13.34 -23.90 4.99
C VAL A 123 -14.62 -24.26 4.23
N THR A 124 -15.75 -23.79 4.74
CA THR A 124 -17.03 -23.86 4.03
C THR A 124 -17.15 -22.68 3.07
N PHE A 125 -17.55 -22.97 1.86
CA PHE A 125 -17.84 -21.95 0.84
C PHE A 125 -19.35 -21.75 0.77
N ASP A 126 -19.77 -20.50 0.56
CA ASP A 126 -21.17 -20.18 0.30
C ASP A 126 -21.60 -20.64 -1.11
N VAL A 127 -22.88 -20.46 -1.41
CA VAL A 127 -23.47 -20.83 -2.72
C VAL A 127 -22.86 -20.08 -3.91
N PHE A 128 -22.08 -19.03 -3.65
CA PHE A 128 -21.34 -18.26 -4.65
C PHE A 128 -19.86 -18.66 -4.76
N GLY A 129 -19.45 -19.70 -3.99
CA GLY A 129 -18.06 -20.15 -3.94
C GLY A 129 -17.14 -19.21 -3.17
N MET A 130 -17.71 -18.33 -2.35
CA MET A 130 -16.94 -17.45 -1.45
C MET A 130 -16.75 -18.16 -0.11
N PRO A 131 -15.55 -18.06 0.51
CA PRO A 131 -15.42 -18.53 1.89
C PRO A 131 -16.44 -17.82 2.74
N SER A 132 -17.24 -18.55 3.48
CA SER A 132 -18.26 -17.95 4.34
C SER A 132 -17.56 -17.00 5.33
N LEU A 133 -17.84 -15.71 5.21
CA LEU A 133 -17.17 -14.62 5.93
C LEU A 133 -17.41 -14.63 7.45
N GLY A 134 -18.18 -15.57 7.96
CA GLY A 134 -18.33 -15.83 9.39
C GLY A 134 -17.19 -16.66 9.98
N VAL A 135 -16.36 -17.25 9.13
CA VAL A 135 -15.16 -17.95 9.59
C VAL A 135 -14.06 -16.90 9.74
N SER A 136 -13.84 -16.42 10.97
CA SER A 136 -12.48 -15.99 11.33
C SER A 136 -11.58 -17.05 10.70
N MET A 137 -10.54 -16.64 9.94
CA MET A 137 -9.55 -17.60 9.50
C MET A 137 -9.02 -18.23 10.80
N GLY A 138 -9.67 -19.31 11.24
CA GLY A 138 -9.43 -19.99 12.51
C GLY A 138 -7.95 -20.37 12.61
N SER A 139 -7.48 -20.80 13.76
CA SER A 139 -6.06 -21.09 13.99
C SER A 139 -5.41 -21.76 12.78
N ILE A 140 -4.48 -21.05 12.12
CA ILE A 140 -3.65 -21.68 11.09
C ILE A 140 -2.64 -22.53 11.86
N ASP A 141 -2.79 -23.84 11.80
CA ASP A 141 -1.92 -24.74 12.55
C ASP A 141 -0.44 -24.64 12.12
N LYS A 142 -0.21 -24.23 10.87
CA LYS A 142 1.11 -24.09 10.27
C LYS A 142 1.18 -22.83 9.38
N PRO A 143 1.38 -21.65 9.98
CA PRO A 143 1.42 -20.40 9.22
C PRO A 143 2.55 -20.34 8.19
N GLU A 144 3.66 -21.05 8.41
CA GLU A 144 4.78 -21.13 7.46
C GLU A 144 4.36 -21.85 6.17
N VAL A 145 3.59 -22.94 6.28
CA VAL A 145 3.07 -23.68 5.12
C VAL A 145 2.07 -22.84 4.35
N SER A 146 1.19 -22.13 5.06
CA SER A 146 0.21 -21.24 4.43
C SER A 146 0.89 -20.08 3.70
N LEU A 147 1.95 -19.54 4.26
CA LEU A 147 2.77 -18.50 3.61
C LEU A 147 3.41 -19.04 2.33
N ASP A 148 4.01 -20.23 2.37
CA ASP A 148 4.63 -20.87 1.21
C ASP A 148 3.63 -21.03 0.06
N GLU A 149 2.42 -21.51 0.33
CA GLU A 149 1.39 -21.66 -0.69
C GLU A 149 0.88 -20.32 -1.26
N ILE A 150 0.76 -19.28 -0.42
CA ILE A 150 0.43 -17.93 -0.92
C ILE A 150 1.53 -17.42 -1.86
N PHE A 151 2.81 -17.61 -1.51
CA PHE A 151 3.90 -17.21 -2.39
C PHE A 151 3.98 -18.04 -3.68
N LYS A 152 3.64 -19.33 -3.64
CA LYS A 152 3.47 -20.13 -4.85
C LYS A 152 2.34 -19.59 -5.75
N PHE A 153 1.22 -19.19 -5.16
CA PHE A 153 0.15 -18.54 -5.91
C PHE A 153 0.65 -17.25 -6.58
N LEU A 154 1.36 -16.38 -5.86
CA LEU A 154 1.92 -15.14 -6.42
C LEU A 154 2.87 -15.43 -7.59
N GLU A 155 3.73 -16.45 -7.46
CA GLU A 155 4.69 -16.84 -8.50
C GLU A 155 4.00 -17.40 -9.74
N GLN A 156 2.87 -18.12 -9.57
CA GLN A 156 2.14 -18.79 -10.65
C GLN A 156 0.98 -17.95 -11.20
N ALA A 157 0.77 -16.75 -10.68
CA ALA A 157 -0.29 -15.87 -11.14
C ALA A 157 -0.13 -15.55 -12.66
N ASP A 158 -1.24 -15.46 -13.37
CA ASP A 158 -1.27 -15.17 -14.80
C ASP A 158 -0.99 -13.71 -15.15
N ARG A 159 -0.85 -12.85 -14.11
CA ARG A 159 -0.35 -11.49 -14.21
C ARG A 159 0.70 -11.27 -13.13
N PRO A 160 1.71 -10.42 -13.37
CA PRO A 160 2.63 -10.04 -12.32
C PRO A 160 1.91 -9.35 -11.18
N CYS A 161 2.45 -9.48 -9.98
CA CYS A 161 1.84 -8.99 -8.76
C CYS A 161 2.62 -7.82 -8.16
N ILE A 162 1.93 -6.90 -7.51
CA ILE A 162 2.54 -5.92 -6.61
C ILE A 162 1.90 -6.07 -5.23
N VAL A 163 2.72 -6.35 -4.23
CA VAL A 163 2.30 -6.57 -2.85
C VAL A 163 2.83 -5.42 -2.00
N ALA A 164 1.94 -4.54 -1.55
CA ALA A 164 2.29 -3.47 -0.63
C ALA A 164 1.94 -3.89 0.80
N ILE A 165 2.93 -3.81 1.69
CA ILE A 165 2.79 -4.13 3.11
C ILE A 165 2.97 -2.83 3.89
N ASP A 166 1.87 -2.31 4.41
CA ASP A 166 1.87 -1.08 5.21
C ASP A 166 2.17 -1.36 6.68
N GLU A 167 2.80 -0.40 7.34
CA GLU A 167 3.34 -0.48 8.70
C GLU A 167 4.29 -1.69 8.90
N PHE A 168 5.14 -1.94 7.89
CA PHE A 168 6.03 -3.12 7.81
C PHE A 168 6.92 -3.31 9.04
N GLN A 169 7.33 -2.24 9.72
CA GLN A 169 8.09 -2.33 10.96
C GLN A 169 7.38 -3.10 12.08
N GLN A 170 6.06 -3.36 11.96
CA GLN A 170 5.31 -4.14 12.94
C GLN A 170 5.86 -5.57 13.09
N ILE A 171 6.46 -6.14 12.04
CA ILE A 171 7.10 -7.46 12.10
C ILE A 171 8.21 -7.52 13.16
N ALA A 172 8.88 -6.40 13.42
CA ALA A 172 9.93 -6.34 14.44
C ALA A 172 9.38 -6.56 15.88
N SER A 173 8.07 -6.43 16.09
CA SER A 173 7.41 -6.68 17.36
C SER A 173 6.93 -8.12 17.55
N TYR A 174 6.98 -8.96 16.51
CA TYR A 174 6.50 -10.34 16.60
C TYR A 174 7.41 -11.18 17.49
N SER A 175 6.82 -12.13 18.22
CA SER A 175 7.59 -13.16 18.93
C SER A 175 8.37 -13.99 17.92
N GLY A 176 9.71 -14.09 18.11
CA GLY A 176 10.58 -14.75 17.14
C GLY A 176 10.77 -13.98 15.82
N ASN A 177 10.70 -12.66 15.86
CA ASN A 177 10.77 -11.75 14.70
C ASN A 177 11.92 -12.04 13.74
N ALA A 178 13.10 -12.38 14.22
CA ALA A 178 14.25 -12.69 13.38
C ALA A 178 13.99 -13.88 12.43
N ASN A 179 13.27 -14.90 12.92
CA ASN A 179 12.89 -16.06 12.11
C ASN A 179 11.81 -15.65 11.09
N VAL A 180 10.85 -14.81 11.48
CA VAL A 180 9.80 -14.31 10.59
C VAL A 180 10.40 -13.44 9.49
N GLU A 181 11.31 -12.54 9.83
CA GLU A 181 12.03 -11.71 8.84
C GLU A 181 12.83 -12.58 7.85
N ALA A 182 13.55 -13.58 8.34
CA ALA A 182 14.34 -14.49 7.51
C ALA A 182 13.45 -15.32 6.57
N LEU A 183 12.32 -15.80 7.07
CA LEU A 183 11.33 -16.54 6.30
C LEU A 183 10.73 -15.67 5.17
N LEU A 184 10.21 -14.49 5.51
CA LEU A 184 9.66 -13.55 4.54
C LEU A 184 10.68 -13.15 3.48
N ARG A 185 11.90 -12.80 3.89
CA ARG A 185 12.99 -12.51 2.95
C ARG A 185 13.22 -13.66 1.97
N THR A 186 13.24 -14.90 2.46
CA THR A 186 13.47 -16.07 1.61
C THR A 186 12.39 -16.23 0.55
N HIS A 187 11.12 -16.07 0.92
CA HIS A 187 10.02 -16.13 -0.02
C HIS A 187 10.05 -14.97 -1.03
N ILE A 188 10.26 -13.74 -0.56
CA ILE A 188 10.32 -12.54 -1.40
C ILE A 188 11.44 -12.65 -2.44
N GLN A 189 12.63 -13.11 -2.04
CA GLN A 189 13.76 -13.26 -2.97
C GLN A 189 13.54 -14.34 -4.04
N ARG A 190 12.74 -15.35 -3.75
CA ARG A 190 12.43 -16.44 -4.69
C ARG A 190 11.29 -16.08 -5.62
N CYS A 191 10.36 -15.23 -5.18
CA CYS A 191 9.20 -14.85 -5.96
C CYS A 191 9.60 -13.84 -7.05
N ARG A 192 9.59 -14.28 -8.31
CA ARG A 192 9.98 -13.46 -9.47
C ARG A 192 8.81 -12.76 -10.13
N ASN A 193 7.60 -13.26 -9.90
CA ASN A 193 6.38 -12.73 -10.48
C ASN A 193 5.68 -11.71 -9.55
N ALA A 194 6.34 -11.29 -8.47
CA ALA A 194 5.82 -10.26 -7.58
C ALA A 194 6.89 -9.27 -7.14
N ASN A 195 6.53 -7.98 -7.11
CA ASN A 195 7.33 -6.90 -6.53
C ASN A 195 6.70 -6.43 -5.23
N PHE A 196 7.52 -5.98 -4.30
CA PHE A 196 7.07 -5.65 -2.96
C PHE A 196 7.31 -4.17 -2.64
N VAL A 197 6.30 -3.56 -2.00
CA VAL A 197 6.39 -2.23 -1.40
C VAL A 197 6.30 -2.39 0.12
N PHE A 198 7.35 -2.00 0.82
CA PHE A 198 7.40 -2.00 2.29
C PHE A 198 7.19 -0.59 2.78
N SER A 199 6.00 -0.27 3.27
CA SER A 199 5.67 1.04 3.80
C SER A 199 5.82 1.05 5.31
N GLY A 200 6.44 2.10 5.86
CA GLY A 200 6.62 2.22 7.30
C GLY A 200 6.74 3.64 7.79
N SER A 201 6.24 3.86 9.02
CA SER A 201 6.23 5.17 9.66
C SER A 201 7.35 5.37 10.69
N GLN A 202 7.93 4.30 11.21
CA GLN A 202 9.00 4.34 12.21
C GLN A 202 10.37 4.25 11.51
N ARG A 203 10.91 5.41 11.14
CA ARG A 203 12.14 5.52 10.36
C ARG A 203 13.28 4.67 10.92
N HIS A 204 13.59 4.78 12.21
CA HIS A 204 14.70 4.04 12.82
C HIS A 204 14.53 2.51 12.72
N LEU A 205 13.31 1.99 12.88
CA LEU A 205 13.06 0.57 12.74
C LEU A 205 13.20 0.14 11.28
N MET A 206 12.60 0.87 10.34
CA MET A 206 12.71 0.58 8.91
C MET A 206 14.16 0.66 8.43
N ASP A 207 14.89 1.74 8.79
CA ASP A 207 16.31 1.86 8.46
C ASP A 207 17.11 0.67 9.02
N ASN A 208 16.88 0.30 10.29
CA ASN A 208 17.55 -0.86 10.89
C ASN A 208 17.24 -2.16 10.13
N MET A 209 15.98 -2.41 9.75
CA MET A 209 15.58 -3.62 9.03
C MET A 209 16.24 -3.74 7.66
N PHE A 210 16.40 -2.65 6.91
CA PHE A 210 16.89 -2.68 5.54
C PHE A 210 18.38 -2.35 5.37
N THR A 211 19.03 -1.74 6.36
CA THR A 211 20.43 -1.30 6.25
C THR A 211 21.38 -1.99 7.24
N SER A 212 20.85 -2.54 8.35
CA SER A 212 21.70 -3.19 9.36
C SER A 212 22.22 -4.56 8.89
N PRO A 213 23.55 -4.80 8.90
CA PRO A 213 24.13 -6.08 8.49
C PRO A 213 23.63 -7.29 9.29
N SER A 214 23.12 -7.07 10.50
CA SER A 214 22.56 -8.13 11.37
C SER A 214 21.14 -8.54 11.03
N ARG A 215 20.47 -7.82 10.11
CA ARG A 215 19.06 -8.05 9.77
C ARG A 215 18.90 -8.78 8.43
N PRO A 216 17.91 -9.67 8.32
CA PRO A 216 17.68 -10.44 7.09
C PRO A 216 17.44 -9.57 5.85
N PHE A 217 16.69 -8.47 5.98
CA PHE A 217 16.29 -7.63 4.83
C PHE A 217 17.40 -6.79 4.22
N VAL A 218 18.56 -6.64 4.89
CA VAL A 218 19.73 -5.94 4.28
C VAL A 218 20.17 -6.57 2.97
N PHE A 219 19.93 -7.86 2.79
CA PHE A 219 20.24 -8.59 1.56
C PHE A 219 19.10 -8.60 0.53
N LEU A 220 17.98 -7.93 0.82
CA LEU A 220 16.90 -7.79 -0.14
C LEU A 220 17.19 -6.57 -1.03
N PRO A 221 17.27 -6.74 -2.36
CA PRO A 221 17.43 -5.60 -3.26
C PRO A 221 16.15 -4.76 -3.24
N ALA A 222 16.15 -3.71 -2.44
CA ALA A 222 15.06 -2.76 -2.35
C ALA A 222 15.56 -1.33 -2.52
N LYS A 223 14.85 -0.52 -3.31
CA LYS A 223 15.14 0.92 -3.42
C LYS A 223 14.49 1.63 -2.24
N ILE A 224 15.30 2.23 -1.37
CA ILE A 224 14.80 2.97 -0.21
C ILE A 224 14.41 4.38 -0.67
N ARG A 225 13.18 4.78 -0.36
CA ARG A 225 12.66 6.12 -0.62
C ARG A 225 12.19 6.76 0.69
N PHE A 226 12.80 7.91 1.00
CA PHE A 226 12.40 8.76 2.11
C PHE A 226 11.52 9.87 1.57
N PHE A 227 10.34 10.02 2.15
CA PHE A 227 9.49 11.17 1.90
C PHE A 227 9.70 12.15 3.05
N SER A 228 10.32 13.27 2.77
CA SER A 228 10.29 14.44 3.67
C SER A 228 8.95 15.15 3.53
N GLN A 229 8.56 15.91 4.52
CA GLN A 229 7.50 16.89 4.35
C GLN A 229 7.94 17.87 3.26
N THR A 230 7.53 17.63 2.02
CA THR A 230 7.37 18.75 1.11
C THR A 230 6.16 19.52 1.63
N ALA A 231 6.30 20.82 1.77
CA ALA A 231 5.51 21.74 2.59
C ALA A 231 3.98 21.79 2.30
N TYR A 232 3.39 20.85 1.61
CA TYR A 232 2.01 20.98 1.13
C TYR A 232 1.23 19.69 1.26
N GLY A 233 0.86 19.32 2.47
CA GLY A 233 -0.30 18.49 2.71
C GLY A 233 -1.61 19.25 2.48
N LEU A 234 -1.65 20.14 1.49
CA LEU A 234 -2.86 20.84 1.10
C LEU A 234 -3.74 19.87 0.28
N PRO A 235 -5.02 19.72 0.61
CA PRO A 235 -5.94 18.90 -0.19
C PRO A 235 -5.90 19.32 -1.66
N HIS A 236 -6.01 18.37 -2.59
CA HIS A 236 -5.97 18.61 -4.03
C HIS A 236 -6.94 19.72 -4.49
N PHE A 237 -8.07 19.84 -3.83
CA PHE A 237 -9.02 20.94 -4.03
C PHE A 237 -8.35 22.29 -3.78
N LEU A 238 -7.60 22.45 -2.70
CA LEU A 238 -6.92 23.71 -2.40
C LEU A 238 -5.80 23.98 -3.42
N CYS A 239 -5.05 22.96 -3.83
CA CYS A 239 -4.05 23.07 -4.89
C CYS A 239 -4.69 23.44 -6.24
N ARG A 240 -5.81 22.80 -6.58
CA ARG A 240 -6.57 23.12 -7.81
C ARG A 240 -7.24 24.47 -7.75
N TYR A 241 -7.85 24.80 -6.61
CA TYR A 241 -8.46 26.10 -6.35
C TYR A 241 -7.44 27.23 -6.41
N LEU A 242 -6.24 27.04 -5.85
CA LEU A 242 -5.14 28.00 -5.92
C LEU A 242 -4.51 28.12 -7.31
N ARG A 243 -4.61 27.07 -8.15
CA ARG A 243 -4.13 27.10 -9.55
C ARG A 243 -5.11 27.75 -10.51
N GLN A 244 -6.41 27.62 -10.29
CA GLN A 244 -7.45 28.14 -11.19
C GLN A 244 -7.76 29.63 -10.98
N ASP A 245 -7.40 30.18 -9.83
CA ASP A 245 -7.83 31.52 -9.45
C ASP A 245 -6.63 32.47 -9.35
N THR A 246 -6.26 33.06 -10.49
CA THR A 246 -5.20 34.08 -10.57
C THR A 246 -5.52 35.37 -9.81
N GLU A 247 -6.80 35.58 -9.44
CA GLU A 247 -7.21 36.77 -8.65
C GLU A 247 -7.01 36.64 -7.14
N LYS A 248 -6.69 35.44 -6.63
CA LYS A 248 -6.50 35.21 -5.19
C LYS A 248 -5.05 35.32 -4.71
N ALA A 249 -4.33 36.32 -5.23
CA ALA A 249 -3.00 36.72 -4.72
C ALA A 249 -2.98 36.96 -3.19
N THR A 250 -4.10 37.32 -2.60
CA THR A 250 -4.25 37.59 -1.17
C THR A 250 -4.12 36.32 -0.31
N ILE A 251 -4.67 35.18 -0.77
CA ILE A 251 -4.58 33.92 -0.01
C ILE A 251 -3.17 33.33 -0.13
N ARG A 252 -2.51 33.45 -1.28
CA ARG A 252 -1.09 33.08 -1.42
C ARG A 252 -0.19 33.88 -0.50
N ARG A 253 -0.46 35.15 -0.31
CA ARG A 253 0.30 36.03 0.60
C ARG A 253 0.07 35.64 2.07
N PHE A 254 -1.14 35.28 2.45
CA PHE A 254 -1.47 34.84 3.81
C PHE A 254 -0.72 33.56 4.18
N PHE A 255 -0.76 32.53 3.32
CA PHE A 255 -0.06 31.26 3.55
C PHE A 255 1.46 31.40 3.47
N SER A 256 2.02 32.26 2.62
CA SER A 256 3.47 32.49 2.58
C SER A 256 3.97 33.22 3.82
N THR A 257 3.15 34.04 4.44
CA THR A 257 3.51 34.77 5.67
C THR A 257 3.43 33.86 6.90
N GLU A 258 2.43 32.99 7.00
CA GLU A 258 2.35 32.01 8.09
C GLU A 258 3.45 30.95 8.02
N LEU A 259 3.82 30.49 6.83
CA LEU A 259 4.90 29.54 6.65
C LEU A 259 6.27 30.11 7.04
N SER A 260 6.53 31.38 6.77
CA SER A 260 7.77 32.05 7.21
C SER A 260 7.86 32.15 8.73
N HIS A 261 6.73 32.32 9.42
CA HIS A 261 6.70 32.35 10.89
C HIS A 261 6.89 30.97 11.55
N ILE A 262 6.49 29.90 10.88
CA ILE A 262 6.72 28.52 11.35
C ILE A 262 8.20 28.15 11.19
N GLU A 263 8.84 28.52 10.07
CA GLU A 263 10.27 28.28 9.84
C GLU A 263 11.18 29.08 10.80
N GLU A 264 10.78 30.28 11.22
CA GLU A 264 11.51 31.05 12.23
C GLU A 264 11.34 30.48 13.63
N SER A 265 10.19 29.89 13.95
CA SER A 265 9.93 29.26 15.25
C SER A 265 10.69 27.95 15.47
N GLU A 266 11.05 27.22 14.39
CA GLU A 266 11.85 25.99 14.48
C GLU A 266 13.36 26.25 14.52
N ARG A 267 13.81 27.47 14.28
CA ARG A 267 15.24 27.87 14.34
C ARG A 267 15.63 28.54 15.66
N SER A 268 14.69 28.78 16.58
CA SER A 268 14.92 29.31 17.93
C SER A 268 14.82 28.19 18.97
#